data_7abb9a1f5051392832e16fd48f54aa65
#
_entry.id   7abb9a1f5051392832e16fd48f54aa65
#
_cell.length_a   1.000
_cell.length_b   1.000
_cell.length_c   1.000
_cell.angle_alpha   90.00
_cell.angle_beta   90.00
_cell.angle_gamma   90.00
#
_symmetry.space_group_name_H-M   'P 1'
#
loop_
_entity.id
_entity.type
_entity.pdbx_description
1 polymer ?
#
loop_
_entity_poly.entity_id
_entity_poly.type
_entity_poly.pdbx_seq_one_letter_code
_entity_poly.pdbx_strand_id
1 'polypeptide(L)'
;SRCTHLENRDFVTGTQGTTRVTLVLELGGCVTITAEGKPSMDVWLDSIYQENPAKTREYCLHAKLSDTKVAARCPTMGPATLAEEHQSGTVCKRDQSDRGWGNHCGLFGKGSIVTCVKAACEAKKKATGHVYDANKIVYTVKVEPHTGDYVAANGTHSGRKTASFTVSSEKTILTMGDYGDVSLLCRVASGVDLAQTVILELDKTLEHLPTAWQVHRDWFNDLALPWKHEGAQHWNNAERLVEFGAPHAVKMDVYNLGDQTGVLLKSLAGVPVAHIDGTKYHLKSGHVTCEVGLEKLKMKGLTYTMCDKTKFAWKRTPTDSGHDTVVMEVTFSGTKPCRIPVRAVAHGSPDVNVAMLITPNPTIENNGGGFIEMQLPPGDNIIYVGELSHQWFQKGSSIGRVFQRTRKGIERLTVIGEHAWDFGSTGGFLTSVGKALHTVLGGAFNSILGGVGFLPKLLLGVALAWLGLNMRNPTMSMSFLLAGGLVLAMTLGVGA
;
A
#
# COMPACT_ATOMS: atom_id res chain seq x y z
N SER A 1 -17.40 -7.59 -10.83
CA SER A 1 -15.98 -7.58 -11.11
C SER A 1 -15.24 -6.58 -10.21
N ARG A 2 -14.18 -7.03 -9.58
CA ARG A 2 -13.47 -6.21 -8.61
C ARG A 2 -12.86 -4.94 -9.20
N CYS A 3 -12.31 -5.01 -10.40
CA CYS A 3 -11.62 -3.86 -11.00
C CYS A 3 -12.53 -2.69 -11.37
N THR A 4 -13.81 -2.92 -11.58
CA THR A 4 -14.71 -1.98 -12.24
C THR A 4 -14.80 -0.60 -11.54
N HIS A 5 -14.69 -0.54 -10.23
CA HIS A 5 -14.87 0.70 -9.46
C HIS A 5 -13.68 1.04 -8.56
N LEU A 6 -12.50 0.45 -8.80
CA LEU A 6 -11.30 0.76 -8.05
C LEU A 6 -10.54 1.93 -8.67
N GLU A 7 -10.07 2.84 -7.83
CA GLU A 7 -9.28 3.99 -8.27
C GLU A 7 -7.92 3.58 -8.88
N ASN A 8 -7.31 2.53 -8.35
CA ASN A 8 -6.01 2.02 -8.79
C ASN A 8 -6.13 0.90 -9.82
N ARG A 9 -7.05 1.04 -10.74
CA ARG A 9 -7.24 0.09 -11.82
C ARG A 9 -6.27 0.34 -12.96
N ASP A 10 -5.65 -0.74 -13.43
CA ASP A 10 -4.76 -0.73 -14.58
C ASP A 10 -5.31 -1.62 -15.70
N PHE A 11 -4.98 -1.27 -16.93
CA PHE A 11 -5.34 -2.04 -18.10
C PHE A 11 -4.08 -2.53 -18.80
N VAL A 12 -4.09 -3.80 -19.19
CA VAL A 12 -3.06 -4.37 -20.07
C VAL A 12 -3.76 -4.99 -21.26
N THR A 13 -3.43 -4.49 -22.45
CA THR A 13 -4.06 -4.95 -23.69
C THR A 13 -3.08 -5.77 -24.51
N GLY A 14 -3.51 -6.96 -24.91
CA GLY A 14 -2.78 -7.83 -25.79
C GLY A 14 -3.15 -7.65 -27.27
N THR A 15 -2.15 -7.69 -28.13
CA THR A 15 -2.38 -7.81 -29.59
C THR A 15 -2.56 -9.27 -29.97
N GLN A 16 -3.04 -9.50 -31.19
CA GLN A 16 -3.21 -10.85 -31.72
C GLN A 16 -1.91 -11.68 -31.63
N GLY A 17 -2.02 -12.89 -31.13
CA GLY A 17 -0.88 -13.79 -30.93
C GLY A 17 -0.16 -13.64 -29.61
N THR A 18 -0.57 -12.73 -28.73
CA THR A 18 -0.02 -12.60 -27.39
C THR A 18 -0.56 -13.71 -26.49
N THR A 19 0.34 -14.55 -25.97
CA THR A 19 -0.02 -15.67 -25.09
C THR A 19 0.39 -15.45 -23.65
N ARG A 20 1.33 -14.55 -23.40
CA ARG A 20 1.84 -14.27 -22.06
C ARG A 20 1.95 -12.77 -21.81
N VAL A 21 1.59 -12.37 -20.61
CA VAL A 21 1.62 -10.99 -20.16
C VAL A 21 2.36 -10.92 -18.82
N THR A 22 3.27 -9.98 -18.70
CA THR A 22 3.97 -9.72 -17.44
C THR A 22 3.34 -8.51 -16.76
N LEU A 23 2.95 -8.68 -15.50
CA LEU A 23 2.25 -7.67 -14.72
C LEU A 23 2.99 -7.39 -13.43
N VAL A 24 2.91 -6.15 -12.97
CA VAL A 24 3.26 -5.77 -11.60
C VAL A 24 1.96 -5.53 -10.84
N LEU A 25 1.71 -6.35 -9.83
CA LEU A 25 0.52 -6.26 -8.99
C LEU A 25 0.90 -5.64 -7.66
N GLU A 26 0.16 -4.62 -7.25
CA GLU A 26 0.32 -3.94 -5.98
C GLU A 26 -0.88 -4.18 -5.08
N LEU A 27 -0.67 -4.18 -3.76
CA LEU A 27 -1.78 -4.24 -2.81
C LEU A 27 -2.71 -3.05 -3.01
N GLY A 28 -4.00 -3.32 -3.06
CA GLY A 28 -5.03 -2.31 -3.30
C GLY A 28 -5.24 -1.93 -4.76
N GLY A 29 -4.44 -2.47 -5.68
CA GLY A 29 -4.61 -2.30 -7.11
C GLY A 29 -5.42 -3.43 -7.74
N CYS A 30 -5.73 -3.28 -9.00
CA CYS A 30 -6.37 -4.31 -9.83
C CYS A 30 -5.98 -4.09 -11.29
N VAL A 31 -5.70 -5.17 -12.00
CA VAL A 31 -5.33 -5.11 -13.42
C VAL A 31 -6.34 -5.88 -14.25
N THR A 32 -6.89 -5.23 -15.27
CA THR A 32 -7.73 -5.90 -16.26
C THR A 32 -6.89 -6.23 -17.49
N ILE A 33 -6.78 -7.51 -17.80
CA ILE A 33 -6.04 -8.01 -18.95
C ILE A 33 -7.03 -8.24 -20.09
N THR A 34 -6.77 -7.62 -21.22
CA THR A 34 -7.53 -7.87 -22.46
C THR A 34 -6.59 -8.36 -23.53
N ALA A 35 -6.96 -9.40 -24.23
CA ALA A 35 -6.25 -9.89 -25.40
C ALA A 35 -7.26 -10.15 -26.50
N GLU A 36 -6.87 -9.92 -27.76
CA GLU A 36 -7.74 -10.14 -28.91
C GLU A 36 -8.14 -11.62 -29.00
N GLY A 37 -9.45 -11.86 -29.09
CA GLY A 37 -9.99 -13.22 -29.13
C GLY A 37 -9.97 -13.99 -27.83
N LYS A 38 -9.64 -13.33 -26.72
CA LYS A 38 -9.63 -13.92 -25.38
C LYS A 38 -10.56 -13.17 -24.44
N PRO A 39 -11.17 -13.84 -23.46
CA PRO A 39 -11.96 -13.15 -22.44
C PRO A 39 -11.07 -12.27 -21.58
N SER A 40 -11.60 -11.14 -21.15
CA SER A 40 -10.91 -10.27 -20.20
C SER A 40 -10.88 -10.89 -18.82
N MET A 41 -9.73 -10.74 -18.15
CA MET A 41 -9.52 -11.23 -16.79
C MET A 41 -9.11 -10.09 -15.87
N ASP A 42 -9.66 -10.08 -14.67
CA ASP A 42 -9.23 -9.20 -13.59
C ASP A 42 -8.26 -9.95 -12.70
N VAL A 43 -7.10 -9.38 -12.48
CA VAL A 43 -6.04 -9.95 -11.64
C VAL A 43 -5.62 -8.91 -10.62
N TRP A 44 -5.52 -9.31 -9.35
CA TRP A 44 -5.05 -8.43 -8.29
C TRP A 44 -4.31 -9.18 -7.20
N LEU A 45 -3.46 -8.46 -6.52
CA LEU A 45 -2.79 -8.94 -5.31
C LEU A 45 -3.73 -8.72 -4.13
N ASP A 46 -4.27 -9.80 -3.59
CA ASP A 46 -5.27 -9.75 -2.53
C ASP A 46 -4.64 -9.50 -1.16
N SER A 47 -3.59 -10.24 -0.85
CA SER A 47 -2.92 -10.12 0.44
C SER A 47 -1.47 -10.61 0.39
N ILE A 48 -0.68 -10.05 1.28
CA ILE A 48 0.67 -10.52 1.57
C ILE A 48 0.71 -10.77 3.07
N TYR A 49 0.97 -12.00 3.48
CA TYR A 49 0.96 -12.34 4.88
C TYR A 49 1.98 -13.42 5.21
N GLN A 50 2.25 -13.58 6.48
CA GLN A 50 2.97 -14.72 7.03
C GLN A 50 2.18 -15.28 8.19
N GLU A 51 2.07 -16.60 8.24
CA GLU A 51 1.52 -17.29 9.40
C GLU A 51 2.60 -17.45 10.48
N ASN A 52 2.25 -17.12 11.71
CA ASN A 52 3.10 -17.28 12.89
C ASN A 52 4.53 -16.74 12.66
N PRO A 53 4.71 -15.46 12.34
CA PRO A 53 6.05 -14.90 12.23
C PRO A 53 6.78 -15.04 13.57
N ALA A 54 8.10 -15.24 13.50
CA ALA A 54 8.91 -15.45 14.67
C ALA A 54 8.85 -14.23 15.59
N LYS A 55 8.62 -14.50 16.88
CA LYS A 55 8.71 -13.47 17.90
C LYS A 55 10.17 -13.10 18.13
N THR A 56 10.44 -11.81 18.28
CA THR A 56 11.77 -11.32 18.62
C THR A 56 11.81 -10.87 20.07
N ARG A 57 11.67 -9.60 20.34
CA ARG A 57 11.67 -9.08 21.72
C ARG A 57 10.26 -8.95 22.26
N GLU A 58 10.13 -9.18 23.56
CA GLU A 58 8.98 -8.71 24.32
C GLU A 58 9.44 -7.54 25.18
N TYR A 59 8.65 -6.47 25.22
CA TYR A 59 8.85 -5.34 26.15
C TYR A 59 7.81 -5.37 27.25
N CYS A 60 8.25 -5.04 28.47
CA CYS A 60 7.33 -4.89 29.60
C CYS A 60 6.90 -3.42 29.72
N LEU A 61 5.61 -3.19 29.76
CA LEU A 61 5.04 -1.86 29.86
C LEU A 61 4.73 -1.47 31.31
N HIS A 62 4.60 -2.43 32.20
CA HIS A 62 4.32 -2.18 33.59
C HIS A 62 4.89 -3.30 34.45
N ALA A 63 5.82 -2.98 35.33
CA ALA A 63 6.38 -3.94 36.25
C ALA A 63 5.48 -4.16 37.48
N LYS A 64 5.43 -5.39 37.92
CA LYS A 64 4.83 -5.78 39.21
C LYS A 64 5.98 -5.98 40.22
N LEU A 65 6.02 -5.13 41.21
CA LEU A 65 7.06 -5.17 42.23
C LEU A 65 6.60 -5.99 43.45
N SER A 66 7.50 -6.81 43.95
CA SER A 66 7.22 -7.66 45.13
C SER A 66 8.51 -7.94 45.92
N ASP A 67 8.36 -8.43 47.13
CA ASP A 67 9.47 -8.87 47.98
C ASP A 67 10.61 -7.84 48.10
N THR A 68 10.28 -6.62 48.52
CA THR A 68 11.27 -5.59 48.79
C THR A 68 12.09 -5.96 50.05
N LYS A 69 13.41 -6.04 49.87
CA LYS A 69 14.32 -6.32 50.96
C LYS A 69 15.38 -5.23 51.08
N VAL A 70 15.73 -4.89 52.28
CA VAL A 70 16.70 -3.85 52.62
C VAL A 70 17.76 -4.43 53.51
N ALA A 71 19.01 -4.07 53.25
CA ALA A 71 20.12 -4.27 54.21
C ALA A 71 20.82 -2.93 54.40
N ALA A 72 21.08 -2.59 55.62
CA ALA A 72 21.83 -1.39 55.99
C ALA A 72 22.94 -1.73 56.97
N ARG A 73 24.07 -1.06 56.85
CA ARG A 73 25.20 -1.22 57.76
C ARG A 73 25.60 0.13 58.34
N CYS A 74 26.20 0.08 59.52
CA CYS A 74 26.71 1.27 60.17
C CYS A 74 27.99 1.79 59.48
N PRO A 75 28.36 3.08 59.69
CA PRO A 75 29.57 3.62 59.09
C PRO A 75 30.80 2.75 59.47
N THR A 76 31.75 2.65 58.53
CA THR A 76 33.00 1.87 58.64
C THR A 76 32.84 0.34 58.68
N MET A 77 31.61 -0.19 58.56
CA MET A 77 31.34 -1.63 58.63
C MET A 77 31.39 -2.35 57.28
N GLY A 78 31.73 -1.64 56.23
CA GLY A 78 31.77 -2.16 54.89
C GLY A 78 30.43 -2.11 54.15
N PRO A 79 30.35 -2.65 52.91
CA PRO A 79 29.14 -2.58 52.08
C PRO A 79 28.05 -3.49 52.65
N ALA A 80 26.79 -2.99 52.62
CA ALA A 80 25.61 -3.81 52.86
C ALA A 80 25.37 -4.75 51.66
N THR A 81 25.00 -6.00 51.95
CA THR A 81 24.76 -7.00 50.92
C THR A 81 23.48 -7.77 51.20
N LEU A 82 22.81 -8.15 50.12
CA LEU A 82 21.64 -9.04 50.14
C LEU A 82 21.91 -10.23 49.22
N ALA A 83 21.47 -11.41 49.61
CA ALA A 83 21.57 -12.60 48.74
C ALA A 83 20.80 -12.43 47.43
N GLU A 84 19.73 -11.66 47.45
CA GLU A 84 18.86 -11.36 46.31
C GLU A 84 19.57 -10.56 45.22
N GLU A 85 20.68 -9.87 45.49
CA GLU A 85 21.46 -9.15 44.46
C GLU A 85 21.93 -10.04 43.31
N HIS A 86 22.13 -11.32 43.60
CA HIS A 86 22.60 -12.31 42.61
C HIS A 86 21.47 -13.10 41.97
N GLN A 87 20.22 -12.83 42.33
CA GLN A 87 19.06 -13.51 41.77
C GLN A 87 18.58 -12.76 40.52
N SER A 88 18.24 -13.51 39.47
CA SER A 88 17.67 -12.97 38.27
C SER A 88 16.26 -12.40 38.54
N GLY A 89 15.89 -11.31 37.84
CA GLY A 89 14.60 -10.66 38.04
C GLY A 89 14.55 -9.74 39.26
N THR A 90 15.68 -9.48 39.91
CA THR A 90 15.78 -8.59 41.05
C THR A 90 16.49 -7.31 40.65
N VAL A 91 15.90 -6.16 40.99
CA VAL A 91 16.49 -4.83 40.79
C VAL A 91 16.97 -4.30 42.11
N CYS A 92 18.22 -3.91 42.19
CA CYS A 92 18.83 -3.44 43.42
C CYS A 92 19.48 -2.07 43.21
N LYS A 93 19.41 -1.24 44.25
CA LYS A 93 20.15 0.02 44.28
C LYS A 93 20.93 0.07 45.60
N ARG A 94 22.20 0.44 45.45
CA ARG A 94 23.10 0.65 46.57
C ARG A 94 23.34 2.15 46.74
N ASP A 95 23.26 2.62 47.99
CA ASP A 95 23.48 4.03 48.32
C ASP A 95 24.05 4.13 49.72
N GLN A 96 24.21 5.34 50.20
CA GLN A 96 24.65 5.63 51.55
C GLN A 96 23.59 6.45 52.28
N SER A 97 23.33 6.11 53.54
CA SER A 97 22.40 6.80 54.41
C SER A 97 23.04 7.32 55.67
N ASP A 98 22.46 8.38 56.20
CA ASP A 98 22.92 8.94 57.46
C ASP A 98 22.59 8.01 58.62
N ARG A 99 23.62 7.66 59.36
CA ARG A 99 23.53 6.77 60.55
C ARG A 99 24.10 7.44 61.77
N GLY A 100 23.57 7.04 62.93
CA GLY A 100 23.97 7.57 64.21
C GLY A 100 23.26 6.85 65.35
N TRP A 101 23.31 7.40 66.56
CA TRP A 101 22.70 6.78 67.74
C TRP A 101 21.18 6.62 67.60
N GLY A 102 20.50 7.56 66.89
CA GLY A 102 19.06 7.49 66.74
C GLY A 102 18.56 6.31 65.85
N ASN A 103 19.44 5.66 65.11
CA ASN A 103 19.17 4.49 64.28
C ASN A 103 20.12 3.32 64.53
N HIS A 104 20.55 3.19 65.77
CA HIS A 104 21.29 2.05 66.30
C HIS A 104 22.74 1.91 65.78
N CYS A 105 23.40 2.98 65.42
CA CYS A 105 24.80 2.99 65.05
C CYS A 105 25.59 3.78 66.08
N GLY A 106 26.75 3.24 66.50
CA GLY A 106 27.62 3.89 67.43
C GLY A 106 28.44 5.05 66.88
N LEU A 107 28.57 5.16 65.58
CA LEU A 107 29.25 6.22 64.86
C LEU A 107 28.29 7.05 64.05
N PHE A 108 28.52 8.36 64.05
CA PHE A 108 27.80 9.24 63.10
C PHE A 108 28.54 9.26 61.78
N GLY A 109 27.77 9.20 60.64
CA GLY A 109 28.33 9.24 59.32
C GLY A 109 27.47 8.51 58.32
N LYS A 110 28.01 8.30 57.13
CA LYS A 110 27.34 7.58 56.06
C LYS A 110 27.57 6.09 56.16
N GLY A 111 26.48 5.32 56.30
CA GLY A 111 26.49 3.87 56.24
C GLY A 111 25.95 3.35 54.92
N SER A 112 26.45 2.20 54.50
CA SER A 112 25.97 1.55 53.28
C SER A 112 24.54 1.03 53.41
N ILE A 113 23.74 1.24 52.42
CA ILE A 113 22.38 0.69 52.31
C ILE A 113 22.18 0.08 50.94
N VAL A 114 21.50 -1.05 50.85
CA VAL A 114 21.10 -1.71 49.63
C VAL A 114 19.64 -2.11 49.73
N THR A 115 18.88 -1.82 48.68
CA THR A 115 17.48 -2.23 48.59
C THR A 115 17.31 -3.04 47.34
N CYS A 116 16.69 -4.20 47.46
CA CYS A 116 16.38 -5.07 46.32
C CYS A 116 14.88 -5.33 46.24
N VAL A 117 14.37 -5.35 45.06
CA VAL A 117 12.96 -5.64 44.78
C VAL A 117 12.85 -6.63 43.63
N LYS A 118 11.95 -7.58 43.72
CA LYS A 118 11.61 -8.46 42.60
C LYS A 118 10.72 -7.71 41.67
N ALA A 119 11.14 -7.63 40.40
CA ALA A 119 10.36 -7.02 39.31
C ALA A 119 9.96 -8.08 38.32
N ALA A 120 8.66 -8.26 38.18
CA ALA A 120 8.06 -9.10 37.15
C ALA A 120 7.17 -8.23 36.25
N CYS A 121 6.84 -8.68 35.08
CA CYS A 121 5.91 -7.95 34.22
C CYS A 121 4.47 -8.30 34.61
N GLU A 122 3.60 -7.30 34.71
CA GLU A 122 2.18 -7.53 34.90
C GLU A 122 1.59 -8.28 33.69
N ALA A 123 0.60 -9.13 33.95
CA ALA A 123 -0.13 -9.82 32.91
C ALA A 123 -0.78 -8.81 31.95
N LYS A 124 -0.73 -9.09 30.68
CA LYS A 124 -1.31 -8.25 29.60
C LYS A 124 -0.67 -6.86 29.43
N LYS A 125 0.51 -6.66 30.00
CA LYS A 125 1.28 -5.41 29.86
C LYS A 125 2.58 -5.66 29.09
N LYS A 126 2.47 -6.35 27.96
CA LYS A 126 3.60 -6.71 27.11
C LYS A 126 3.40 -6.21 25.70
N ALA A 127 4.49 -5.78 25.09
CA ALA A 127 4.55 -5.46 23.68
C ALA A 127 5.50 -6.45 22.99
N THR A 128 5.00 -7.20 22.04
CA THR A 128 5.77 -8.25 21.36
C THR A 128 6.11 -7.84 19.93
N GLY A 129 7.35 -8.01 19.54
CA GLY A 129 7.80 -7.80 18.16
C GLY A 129 7.80 -9.10 17.37
N HIS A 130 7.30 -9.04 16.14
CA HIS A 130 7.32 -10.14 15.20
C HIS A 130 8.13 -9.76 13.98
N VAL A 131 9.00 -10.64 13.53
CA VAL A 131 9.82 -10.46 12.33
C VAL A 131 9.40 -11.42 11.24
N TYR A 132 9.38 -10.91 10.00
CA TYR A 132 9.06 -11.73 8.85
C TYR A 132 10.26 -12.52 8.35
N ASP A 133 9.99 -13.73 7.93
CA ASP A 133 10.92 -14.55 7.18
C ASP A 133 10.54 -14.50 5.69
N ALA A 134 11.40 -13.96 4.85
CA ALA A 134 11.17 -13.81 3.42
C ALA A 134 10.78 -15.14 2.73
N ASN A 135 11.25 -16.27 3.24
CA ASN A 135 10.96 -17.58 2.67
C ASN A 135 9.55 -18.09 3.02
N LYS A 136 8.91 -17.54 4.02
CA LYS A 136 7.60 -17.97 4.52
C LYS A 136 6.47 -17.01 4.19
N ILE A 137 6.76 -15.90 3.55
CA ILE A 137 5.73 -14.94 3.15
C ILE A 137 4.92 -15.49 2.00
N VAL A 138 3.61 -15.41 2.14
CA VAL A 138 2.64 -15.87 1.16
C VAL A 138 2.00 -14.67 0.47
N TYR A 139 2.08 -14.66 -0.85
CA TYR A 139 1.41 -13.70 -1.72
C TYR A 139 0.17 -14.36 -2.31
N THR A 140 -0.97 -13.79 -2.03
CA THR A 140 -2.25 -14.32 -2.52
C THR A 140 -2.71 -13.48 -3.69
N VAL A 141 -2.80 -14.09 -4.85
CA VAL A 141 -3.25 -13.45 -6.09
C VAL A 141 -4.58 -14.04 -6.49
N LYS A 142 -5.52 -13.19 -6.80
CA LYS A 142 -6.86 -13.58 -7.26
C LYS A 142 -7.06 -13.21 -8.71
N VAL A 143 -7.76 -14.09 -9.41
CA VAL A 143 -8.11 -13.94 -10.83
C VAL A 143 -9.59 -14.23 -10.97
N GLU A 144 -10.29 -13.41 -11.75
CA GLU A 144 -11.67 -13.64 -12.13
C GLU A 144 -11.94 -13.17 -13.56
N PRO A 145 -12.92 -13.75 -14.26
CA PRO A 145 -13.37 -13.19 -15.52
C PRO A 145 -13.95 -11.80 -15.32
N HIS A 146 -13.61 -10.89 -16.22
CA HIS A 146 -14.14 -9.52 -16.18
C HIS A 146 -15.54 -9.49 -16.77
N THR A 147 -16.54 -9.68 -15.95
CA THR A 147 -17.95 -9.66 -16.36
C THR A 147 -18.61 -8.31 -16.18
N GLY A 148 -17.96 -7.42 -15.45
CA GLY A 148 -18.49 -6.10 -15.12
C GLY A 148 -19.59 -6.09 -14.07
N ASP A 149 -20.07 -7.25 -13.66
CA ASP A 149 -21.07 -7.33 -12.63
C ASP A 149 -20.50 -6.90 -11.27
N TYR A 150 -21.23 -6.05 -10.58
CA TYR A 150 -20.85 -5.60 -9.25
C TYR A 150 -20.98 -6.75 -8.25
N VAL A 151 -20.02 -6.83 -7.33
CA VAL A 151 -20.05 -7.84 -6.26
C VAL A 151 -21.32 -7.67 -5.44
N ALA A 152 -22.13 -8.73 -5.36
CA ALA A 152 -23.22 -8.77 -4.40
C ALA A 152 -22.68 -8.58 -2.98
N ALA A 153 -23.51 -8.04 -2.08
CA ALA A 153 -23.13 -7.66 -0.70
C ALA A 153 -22.49 -8.80 0.12
N ASN A 154 -22.65 -10.05 -0.28
CA ASN A 154 -22.04 -11.22 0.36
C ASN A 154 -20.69 -11.65 -0.23
N GLY A 155 -20.16 -10.91 -1.20
CA GLY A 155 -18.76 -11.02 -1.62
C GLY A 155 -18.34 -12.29 -2.35
N THR A 156 -19.24 -13.23 -2.63
CA THR A 156 -18.89 -14.47 -3.30
C THR A 156 -19.15 -14.39 -4.80
N HIS A 157 -18.08 -14.35 -5.59
CA HIS A 157 -18.14 -14.58 -7.03
C HIS A 157 -17.77 -16.01 -7.36
N SER A 158 -18.63 -16.72 -8.05
CA SER A 158 -18.44 -18.11 -8.42
C SER A 158 -17.25 -18.36 -9.37
N GLY A 159 -16.81 -17.32 -10.07
CA GLY A 159 -15.68 -17.39 -11.01
C GLY A 159 -14.32 -16.95 -10.45
N ARG A 160 -14.26 -16.53 -9.19
CA ARG A 160 -13.04 -16.03 -8.57
C ARG A 160 -12.17 -17.17 -8.08
N LYS A 161 -10.93 -17.22 -8.55
CA LYS A 161 -9.93 -18.22 -8.16
C LYS A 161 -8.75 -17.56 -7.46
N THR A 162 -8.17 -18.28 -6.52
CA THR A 162 -7.05 -17.81 -5.70
C THR A 162 -5.83 -18.69 -5.92
N ALA A 163 -4.68 -18.05 -6.12
CA ALA A 163 -3.38 -18.71 -6.13
C ALA A 163 -2.49 -18.11 -5.05
N SER A 164 -1.71 -18.95 -4.39
CA SER A 164 -0.77 -18.54 -3.35
C SER A 164 0.65 -18.80 -3.80
N PHE A 165 1.53 -17.82 -3.62
CA PHE A 165 2.93 -17.91 -4.04
C PHE A 165 3.86 -17.60 -2.88
N THR A 166 4.90 -18.42 -2.77
CA THR A 166 6.06 -18.16 -1.91
C THR A 166 7.30 -18.08 -2.78
N VAL A 167 8.46 -17.87 -2.18
CA VAL A 167 9.75 -17.82 -2.91
C VAL A 167 10.01 -19.10 -3.74
N SER A 168 9.53 -20.24 -3.25
CA SER A 168 9.74 -21.54 -3.89
C SER A 168 8.57 -22.03 -4.74
N SER A 169 7.53 -21.23 -4.92
CA SER A 169 6.34 -21.65 -5.64
C SER A 169 6.57 -21.76 -7.14
N GLU A 170 5.90 -22.74 -7.72
CA GLU A 170 5.90 -22.99 -9.15
C GLU A 170 4.63 -22.44 -9.80
N LYS A 171 4.59 -22.53 -11.14
CA LYS A 171 3.45 -22.14 -11.95
C LYS A 171 2.17 -22.82 -11.48
N THR A 172 1.12 -22.02 -11.28
CA THR A 172 -0.21 -22.51 -10.90
C THR A 172 -1.17 -22.35 -12.08
N ILE A 173 -1.97 -23.36 -12.32
CA ILE A 173 -3.02 -23.31 -13.34
C ILE A 173 -4.37 -23.18 -12.65
N LEU A 174 -5.08 -22.09 -12.98
CA LEU A 174 -6.40 -21.80 -12.46
C LEU A 174 -7.45 -22.09 -13.50
N THR A 175 -8.42 -22.91 -13.15
CA THR A 175 -9.55 -23.24 -14.04
C THR A 175 -10.66 -22.20 -13.89
N MET A 176 -10.93 -21.47 -14.96
CA MET A 176 -11.91 -20.40 -14.97
C MET A 176 -13.27 -20.86 -15.52
N GLY A 177 -13.65 -22.09 -15.30
CA GLY A 177 -14.90 -22.65 -15.78
C GLY A 177 -14.98 -22.69 -17.32
N ASP A 178 -16.04 -22.16 -17.87
CA ASP A 178 -16.26 -22.15 -19.32
C ASP A 178 -15.25 -21.30 -20.11
N TYR A 179 -14.51 -20.44 -19.41
CA TYR A 179 -13.48 -19.58 -20.02
C TYR A 179 -12.14 -20.27 -20.22
N GLY A 180 -12.00 -21.51 -19.78
CA GLY A 180 -10.75 -22.26 -19.90
C GLY A 180 -9.81 -22.04 -18.72
N ASP A 181 -8.51 -22.13 -18.97
CA ASP A 181 -7.48 -22.11 -17.93
C ASP A 181 -6.57 -20.88 -18.07
N VAL A 182 -6.20 -20.33 -16.92
CA VAL A 182 -5.19 -19.28 -16.81
C VAL A 182 -3.98 -19.87 -16.09
N SER A 183 -2.79 -19.71 -16.65
CA SER A 183 -1.56 -20.04 -15.93
C SER A 183 -0.99 -18.80 -15.28
N LEU A 184 -0.58 -18.92 -14.03
CA LEU A 184 -0.08 -17.81 -13.21
C LEU A 184 1.21 -18.22 -12.53
N LEU A 185 2.25 -17.45 -12.75
CA LEU A 185 3.52 -17.57 -12.05
C LEU A 185 3.93 -16.20 -11.53
N CYS A 186 3.98 -16.06 -10.24
CA CYS A 186 4.38 -14.81 -9.60
C CYS A 186 5.77 -14.96 -8.99
N ARG A 187 6.66 -14.04 -9.33
CA ARG A 187 7.97 -13.92 -8.73
C ARG A 187 7.90 -12.94 -7.59
N VAL A 188 8.23 -13.45 -6.43
CA VAL A 188 8.24 -12.69 -5.20
C VAL A 188 9.51 -11.84 -5.16
N ALA A 189 9.39 -10.58 -5.54
CA ALA A 189 10.39 -9.58 -5.23
C ALA A 189 9.81 -8.70 -4.14
N SER A 190 10.34 -8.80 -2.93
CA SER A 190 9.90 -7.96 -1.84
C SER A 190 10.42 -6.53 -2.06
N GLY A 191 9.55 -5.63 -2.47
CA GLY A 191 9.84 -4.18 -2.48
C GLY A 191 9.85 -3.57 -1.09
N VAL A 192 9.47 -4.33 -0.07
CA VAL A 192 9.54 -3.93 1.34
C VAL A 192 10.81 -4.52 1.94
N ASP A 193 11.60 -3.70 2.59
CA ASP A 193 12.75 -4.18 3.34
C ASP A 193 12.26 -4.91 4.60
N LEU A 194 12.02 -6.19 4.45
CA LEU A 194 11.51 -7.05 5.53
C LEU A 194 12.49 -7.15 6.71
N ALA A 195 13.77 -7.02 6.44
CA ALA A 195 14.80 -7.04 7.48
C ALA A 195 14.72 -5.83 8.42
N GLN A 196 14.14 -4.73 7.94
CA GLN A 196 13.99 -3.48 8.71
C GLN A 196 12.58 -3.31 9.30
N THR A 197 11.69 -4.26 9.09
CA THR A 197 10.29 -4.16 9.51
C THR A 197 10.00 -5.12 10.67
N VAL A 198 9.34 -4.60 11.69
CA VAL A 198 8.85 -5.36 12.84
C VAL A 198 7.38 -5.05 13.04
N ILE A 199 6.58 -6.08 13.30
CA ILE A 199 5.20 -5.89 13.73
C ILE A 199 5.17 -5.88 15.25
N LEU A 200 4.85 -4.73 15.80
CA LEU A 200 4.66 -4.55 17.24
C LEU A 200 3.21 -4.88 17.58
N GLU A 201 3.02 -5.89 18.41
CA GLU A 201 1.71 -6.31 18.88
C GLU A 201 1.60 -6.05 20.39
N LEU A 202 0.56 -5.33 20.78
CA LEU A 202 0.21 -5.16 22.19
C LEU A 202 -0.81 -6.20 22.61
N ASP A 203 -0.72 -6.68 23.82
CA ASP A 203 -1.79 -7.49 24.42
C ASP A 203 -3.09 -6.68 24.43
N LYS A 204 -4.21 -7.35 24.19
CA LYS A 204 -5.54 -6.72 24.10
C LYS A 204 -5.96 -6.12 25.43
N THR A 205 -5.61 -4.88 25.65
CA THR A 205 -5.93 -4.16 26.90
C THR A 205 -6.96 -3.07 26.73
N LEU A 206 -7.21 -2.61 25.50
CA LEU A 206 -8.12 -1.52 25.20
C LEU A 206 -9.04 -1.90 24.05
N GLU A 207 -10.33 -1.91 24.30
CA GLU A 207 -11.35 -1.98 23.27
C GLU A 207 -11.26 -0.72 22.39
N HIS A 208 -11.44 -0.86 21.08
CA HIS A 208 -11.47 0.22 20.09
C HIS A 208 -10.11 0.83 19.69
N LEU A 209 -8.98 0.33 20.19
CA LEU A 209 -7.68 0.76 19.70
C LEU A 209 -7.01 -0.34 18.86
N PRO A 210 -6.22 0.04 17.86
CA PRO A 210 -5.38 -0.93 17.15
C PRO A 210 -4.47 -1.67 18.14
N THR A 211 -4.24 -2.96 17.89
CA THR A 211 -3.38 -3.79 18.74
C THR A 211 -2.02 -4.06 18.10
N ALA A 212 -1.82 -3.66 16.86
CA ALA A 212 -0.57 -3.91 16.15
C ALA A 212 -0.19 -2.74 15.23
N TRP A 213 1.12 -2.52 15.10
CA TRP A 213 1.71 -1.49 14.25
C TRP A 213 2.89 -2.04 13.48
N GLN A 214 3.10 -1.51 12.29
CA GLN A 214 4.30 -1.78 11.51
C GLN A 214 5.34 -0.71 11.84
N VAL A 215 6.43 -1.11 12.49
CA VAL A 215 7.47 -0.21 12.97
C VAL A 215 8.82 -0.54 12.35
N HIS A 216 9.74 0.42 12.42
CA HIS A 216 11.12 0.22 12.02
C HIS A 216 11.87 -0.59 13.08
N ARG A 217 12.70 -1.52 12.65
CA ARG A 217 13.44 -2.42 13.55
C ARG A 217 14.36 -1.69 14.51
N ASP A 218 15.07 -0.67 14.03
CA ASP A 218 16.01 0.08 14.87
C ASP A 218 15.26 0.84 15.98
N TRP A 219 14.15 1.47 15.62
CA TRP A 219 13.29 2.14 16.61
C TRP A 219 12.78 1.16 17.67
N PHE A 220 12.31 -0.01 17.22
CA PHE A 220 11.80 -1.05 18.12
C PHE A 220 12.89 -1.58 19.07
N ASN A 221 14.10 -1.78 18.55
CA ASN A 221 15.20 -2.29 19.37
C ASN A 221 15.75 -1.24 20.36
N ASP A 222 15.49 0.05 20.14
CA ASP A 222 15.98 1.15 20.97
C ASP A 222 14.98 1.62 22.03
N LEU A 223 13.85 0.94 22.18
CA LEU A 223 12.88 1.29 23.22
C LEU A 223 13.48 1.18 24.60
N ALA A 224 13.31 2.24 25.41
CA ALA A 224 13.83 2.30 26.78
C ALA A 224 12.89 1.60 27.78
N LEU A 225 12.64 0.33 27.58
CA LEU A 225 11.78 -0.51 28.40
C LEU A 225 12.50 -1.82 28.73
N PRO A 226 12.12 -2.51 29.82
CA PRO A 226 12.59 -3.86 30.08
C PRO A 226 12.21 -4.79 28.93
N TRP A 227 13.10 -5.65 28.53
CA TRP A 227 12.89 -6.54 27.40
C TRP A 227 13.42 -7.95 27.67
N LYS A 228 12.90 -8.91 26.97
CA LYS A 228 13.43 -10.28 26.92
C LYS A 228 13.19 -10.90 25.56
N HIS A 229 13.96 -11.92 25.21
CA HIS A 229 13.64 -12.79 24.07
C HIS A 229 12.58 -13.81 24.47
N GLU A 230 11.87 -14.33 23.47
CA GLU A 230 10.90 -15.40 23.68
C GLU A 230 11.56 -16.60 24.40
N GLY A 231 10.89 -17.12 25.41
CA GLY A 231 11.38 -18.24 26.21
C GLY A 231 12.34 -17.87 27.32
N ALA A 232 12.83 -16.65 27.38
CA ALA A 232 13.60 -16.17 28.51
C ALA A 232 12.72 -15.99 29.76
N GLN A 233 13.25 -16.31 30.91
CA GLN A 233 12.48 -16.27 32.19
C GLN A 233 12.51 -14.91 32.85
N HIS A 234 13.55 -14.11 32.60
CA HIS A 234 13.80 -12.86 33.32
C HIS A 234 13.91 -11.67 32.35
N TRP A 235 13.43 -10.53 32.82
CA TRP A 235 13.45 -9.28 32.08
C TRP A 235 14.82 -8.60 32.20
N ASN A 236 15.39 -8.24 31.06
CA ASN A 236 16.60 -7.42 31.01
C ASN A 236 16.24 -5.96 31.26
N ASN A 237 17.14 -5.23 31.97
CA ASN A 237 16.95 -3.81 32.26
C ASN A 237 15.66 -3.52 33.03
N ALA A 238 15.32 -4.39 33.96
CA ALA A 238 14.11 -4.24 34.80
C ALA A 238 14.10 -2.93 35.60
N GLU A 239 15.28 -2.34 35.85
CA GLU A 239 15.44 -1.03 36.50
C GLU A 239 14.76 0.12 35.77
N ARG A 240 14.46 -0.03 34.48
CA ARG A 240 13.81 1.02 33.71
C ARG A 240 12.39 1.34 34.16
N LEU A 241 11.73 0.47 34.88
CA LEU A 241 10.38 0.66 35.43
C LEU A 241 10.37 0.75 36.97
N VAL A 242 11.53 0.81 37.59
CA VAL A 242 11.66 0.91 39.04
C VAL A 242 12.37 2.21 39.39
N GLU A 243 11.82 2.93 40.36
CA GLU A 243 12.42 4.14 40.92
C GLU A 243 12.67 3.96 42.37
N PHE A 244 13.89 4.29 42.83
CA PHE A 244 14.26 4.25 44.23
C PHE A 244 14.22 5.67 44.81
N GLY A 245 13.61 5.81 45.97
CA GLY A 245 13.58 7.05 46.68
C GLY A 245 14.94 7.38 47.35
N ALA A 246 15.00 8.54 47.99
CA ALA A 246 16.17 8.94 48.73
C ALA A 246 16.40 7.99 49.92
N PRO A 247 17.65 7.62 50.22
CA PRO A 247 17.93 6.76 51.37
C PRO A 247 17.68 7.46 52.72
N HIS A 248 17.01 6.74 53.62
CA HIS A 248 16.77 7.17 54.99
C HIS A 248 17.27 6.11 55.94
N ALA A 249 18.28 6.39 56.70
CA ALA A 249 18.80 5.50 57.76
C ALA A 249 18.84 4.02 57.36
N VAL A 250 17.76 3.28 57.57
CA VAL A 250 17.62 1.85 57.27
C VAL A 250 16.58 1.55 56.19
N LYS A 251 16.06 2.57 55.54
CA LYS A 251 14.97 2.44 54.59
C LYS A 251 15.26 3.18 53.26
N MET A 252 14.90 2.55 52.20
CA MET A 252 14.87 3.18 50.89
C MET A 252 13.55 2.77 50.19
N ASP A 253 12.72 3.76 49.85
CA ASP A 253 11.44 3.50 49.22
C ASP A 253 11.63 3.06 47.77
N VAL A 254 10.79 2.15 47.32
CA VAL A 254 10.79 1.65 45.96
C VAL A 254 9.47 2.03 45.32
N TYR A 255 9.53 2.71 44.17
CA TYR A 255 8.37 3.15 43.42
C TYR A 255 8.30 2.46 42.07
N ASN A 256 7.10 2.11 41.68
CA ASN A 256 6.81 1.64 40.34
C ASN A 256 6.56 2.87 39.46
N LEU A 257 7.26 2.97 38.32
CA LEU A 257 7.11 4.10 37.38
C LEU A 257 5.73 4.19 36.71
N GLY A 258 4.86 3.23 36.96
CA GLY A 258 3.53 3.22 36.40
C GLY A 258 3.45 2.58 35.00
N ASP A 259 2.26 2.59 34.45
CA ASP A 259 1.97 1.95 33.18
C ASP A 259 2.51 2.81 32.01
N GLN A 260 3.42 2.23 31.24
CA GLN A 260 4.02 2.88 30.08
C GLN A 260 3.23 2.67 28.78
N THR A 261 2.07 2.02 28.83
CA THR A 261 1.23 1.78 27.66
C THR A 261 0.83 3.07 26.96
N GLY A 262 0.43 4.08 27.74
CA GLY A 262 0.04 5.38 27.19
C GLY A 262 1.20 6.12 26.50
N VAL A 263 2.40 6.02 27.07
CA VAL A 263 3.61 6.62 26.50
C VAL A 263 3.97 5.94 25.17
N LEU A 264 3.89 4.63 25.12
CA LEU A 264 4.17 3.86 23.90
C LEU A 264 3.14 4.16 22.82
N LEU A 265 1.86 4.18 23.16
CA LEU A 265 0.78 4.53 22.19
C LEU A 265 0.95 5.93 21.63
N LYS A 266 1.39 6.88 22.43
CA LYS A 266 1.69 8.24 21.99
C LYS A 266 2.87 8.27 21.02
N SER A 267 3.89 7.46 21.27
CA SER A 267 5.03 7.32 20.35
C SER A 267 4.64 6.63 19.03
N LEU A 268 3.59 5.83 19.04
CA LEU A 268 3.06 5.13 17.88
C LEU A 268 2.04 5.97 17.08
N ALA A 269 1.72 7.16 17.52
CA ALA A 269 0.81 8.05 16.79
C ALA A 269 1.38 8.38 15.40
N GLY A 270 0.58 8.16 14.36
CA GLY A 270 0.99 8.36 12.97
C GLY A 270 1.76 7.20 12.34
N VAL A 271 2.05 6.15 13.10
CA VAL A 271 2.68 4.93 12.57
C VAL A 271 1.60 4.05 11.91
N PRO A 272 1.90 3.41 10.76
CA PRO A 272 0.94 2.51 10.12
C PRO A 272 0.47 1.38 11.04
N VAL A 273 -0.84 1.21 11.14
CA VAL A 273 -1.45 0.11 11.89
C VAL A 273 -1.30 -1.18 11.09
N ALA A 274 -0.84 -2.25 11.71
CA ALA A 274 -0.76 -3.56 11.10
C ALA A 274 -2.08 -4.32 11.29
N HIS A 275 -2.43 -5.15 10.31
CA HIS A 275 -3.59 -6.02 10.39
C HIS A 275 -3.17 -7.44 10.76
N ILE A 276 -3.78 -7.98 11.81
CA ILE A 276 -3.58 -9.35 12.25
C ILE A 276 -4.92 -10.06 12.22
N ASP A 277 -5.00 -11.15 11.47
CA ASP A 277 -6.18 -11.99 11.37
C ASP A 277 -5.81 -13.42 11.87
N GLY A 278 -6.17 -13.71 13.12
CA GLY A 278 -5.78 -14.94 13.78
C GLY A 278 -4.25 -15.09 13.85
N THR A 279 -3.71 -16.06 13.14
CA THR A 279 -2.26 -16.31 13.05
C THR A 279 -1.60 -15.64 11.84
N LYS A 280 -2.39 -14.98 10.99
CA LYS A 280 -1.93 -14.35 9.76
C LYS A 280 -1.60 -12.87 10.00
N TYR A 281 -0.36 -12.51 9.80
CA TYR A 281 0.15 -11.16 9.95
C TYR A 281 0.33 -10.53 8.59
N HIS A 282 -0.57 -9.60 8.23
CA HIS A 282 -0.63 -8.98 6.91
C HIS A 282 0.30 -7.80 6.78
N LEU A 283 0.95 -7.70 5.61
CA LEU A 283 1.66 -6.50 5.19
C LEU A 283 0.68 -5.49 4.58
N LYS A 284 0.91 -4.22 4.79
CA LYS A 284 0.06 -3.14 4.26
C LYS A 284 0.40 -2.71 2.85
N SER A 285 1.63 -2.89 2.44
CA SER A 285 2.12 -2.51 1.12
C SER A 285 3.05 -3.56 0.59
N GLY A 286 3.14 -3.66 -0.70
CA GLY A 286 4.00 -4.58 -1.39
C GLY A 286 3.52 -4.81 -2.80
N HIS A 287 4.38 -5.39 -3.61
CA HIS A 287 4.10 -5.71 -4.99
C HIS A 287 4.67 -7.07 -5.36
N VAL A 288 4.18 -7.62 -6.42
CA VAL A 288 4.67 -8.87 -6.99
C VAL A 288 4.64 -8.76 -8.50
N THR A 289 5.62 -9.35 -9.16
CA THR A 289 5.66 -9.44 -10.62
C THR A 289 5.12 -10.80 -11.03
N CYS A 290 4.04 -10.80 -11.78
CA CYS A 290 3.38 -12.02 -12.23
C CYS A 290 3.44 -12.15 -13.74
N GLU A 291 3.60 -13.38 -14.21
CA GLU A 291 3.47 -13.77 -15.59
C GLU A 291 2.17 -14.54 -15.77
N VAL A 292 1.28 -14.03 -16.61
CA VAL A 292 -0.03 -14.61 -16.86
C VAL A 292 -0.05 -15.24 -18.24
N GLY A 293 -0.34 -16.53 -18.31
CA GLY A 293 -0.49 -17.27 -19.56
C GLY A 293 -1.95 -17.31 -19.99
N LEU A 294 -2.22 -16.82 -21.20
CA LEU A 294 -3.57 -16.68 -21.76
C LEU A 294 -3.88 -17.73 -22.84
N GLU A 295 -2.95 -18.59 -23.16
CA GLU A 295 -3.03 -19.53 -24.31
C GLU A 295 -4.21 -20.51 -24.24
N LYS A 296 -4.60 -20.92 -23.07
CA LYS A 296 -5.70 -21.89 -22.85
C LYS A 296 -7.04 -21.22 -22.52
N LEU A 297 -7.12 -19.90 -22.59
CA LEU A 297 -8.38 -19.21 -22.41
C LEU A 297 -9.27 -19.38 -23.66
N LYS A 298 -10.55 -19.54 -23.42
CA LYS A 298 -11.58 -19.71 -24.43
C LYS A 298 -12.61 -18.60 -24.30
N MET A 299 -13.04 -18.06 -25.43
CA MET A 299 -14.11 -17.07 -25.47
C MET A 299 -15.45 -17.78 -25.25
N LYS A 300 -16.16 -17.41 -24.19
CA LYS A 300 -17.53 -17.86 -23.96
C LYS A 300 -18.47 -17.17 -24.94
N GLY A 301 -19.43 -17.92 -25.45
CA GLY A 301 -20.46 -17.35 -26.32
C GLY A 301 -20.12 -17.20 -27.78
N LEU A 302 -18.97 -17.77 -28.25
CA LEU A 302 -18.64 -17.75 -29.70
C LEU A 302 -19.71 -18.38 -30.58
N THR A 303 -20.45 -19.35 -30.04
CA THR A 303 -21.54 -20.07 -30.76
C THR A 303 -22.89 -19.37 -30.64
N TYR A 304 -22.99 -18.32 -29.85
CA TYR A 304 -24.24 -17.60 -29.67
C TYR A 304 -24.61 -16.80 -30.95
N THR A 305 -25.88 -16.74 -31.23
CA THR A 305 -26.41 -15.88 -32.28
C THR A 305 -26.42 -14.42 -31.87
N MET A 306 -26.43 -13.50 -32.81
CA MET A 306 -26.56 -12.08 -32.48
C MET A 306 -27.95 -11.79 -31.91
N CYS A 307 -28.01 -10.93 -30.90
CA CYS A 307 -29.26 -10.46 -30.34
C CYS A 307 -30.05 -9.63 -31.34
N ASP A 308 -31.37 -9.66 -31.24
CA ASP A 308 -32.25 -8.79 -32.01
C ASP A 308 -32.00 -7.32 -31.61
N LYS A 309 -31.59 -6.52 -32.57
CA LYS A 309 -31.21 -5.12 -32.36
C LYS A 309 -32.31 -4.24 -31.79
N THR A 310 -33.58 -4.64 -31.96
CA THR A 310 -34.73 -3.82 -31.57
C THR A 310 -35.18 -3.98 -30.13
N LYS A 311 -34.64 -4.97 -29.39
CA LYS A 311 -35.12 -5.38 -28.07
C LYS A 311 -34.21 -4.94 -26.92
N PHE A 312 -33.34 -3.98 -27.13
CA PHE A 312 -32.46 -3.42 -26.12
C PHE A 312 -33.04 -2.17 -25.47
N ALA A 313 -32.78 -2.03 -24.16
CA ALA A 313 -33.06 -0.80 -23.43
C ALA A 313 -31.89 -0.50 -22.50
N TRP A 314 -31.66 0.78 -22.21
CA TRP A 314 -30.64 1.18 -21.27
C TRP A 314 -31.08 0.85 -19.84
N LYS A 315 -30.27 0.06 -19.14
CA LYS A 315 -30.33 -0.06 -17.68
C LYS A 315 -29.47 1.01 -17.03
N ARG A 316 -28.30 1.26 -17.61
CA ARG A 316 -27.41 2.40 -17.30
C ARG A 316 -26.93 2.99 -18.59
N THR A 317 -27.15 4.28 -18.75
CA THR A 317 -26.57 5.02 -19.89
C THR A 317 -25.05 5.08 -19.78
N PRO A 318 -24.33 5.25 -20.89
CA PRO A 318 -22.88 5.38 -20.85
C PRO A 318 -22.42 6.44 -19.87
N THR A 319 -21.49 6.07 -18.97
CA THR A 319 -20.90 6.94 -17.98
C THR A 319 -19.39 6.73 -17.95
N ASP A 320 -18.65 7.74 -17.46
CA ASP A 320 -17.22 7.62 -17.26
C ASP A 320 -16.91 6.70 -16.07
N SER A 321 -16.04 5.74 -16.29
CA SER A 321 -15.59 4.83 -15.23
C SER A 321 -14.58 5.47 -14.26
N GLY A 322 -14.05 6.65 -14.60
CA GLY A 322 -12.92 7.26 -13.88
C GLY A 322 -11.54 6.76 -14.31
N HIS A 323 -11.48 5.85 -15.29
CA HIS A 323 -10.24 5.19 -15.74
C HIS A 323 -10.04 5.28 -17.27
N ASP A 324 -10.51 6.34 -17.89
CA ASP A 324 -10.48 6.57 -19.35
C ASP A 324 -11.34 5.59 -20.16
N THR A 325 -12.20 4.87 -19.53
CA THR A 325 -13.15 3.97 -20.20
C THR A 325 -14.58 4.40 -19.97
N VAL A 326 -15.46 3.93 -20.84
CA VAL A 326 -16.91 4.18 -20.76
C VAL A 326 -17.59 2.88 -20.39
N VAL A 327 -18.43 2.93 -19.35
CA VAL A 327 -19.19 1.80 -18.87
C VAL A 327 -20.68 2.02 -19.09
N MET A 328 -21.37 0.98 -19.49
CA MET A 328 -22.81 1.00 -19.74
C MET A 328 -23.43 -0.35 -19.46
N GLU A 329 -24.70 -0.38 -19.22
CA GLU A 329 -25.45 -1.61 -19.01
C GLU A 329 -26.76 -1.56 -19.77
N VAL A 330 -27.10 -2.66 -20.45
CA VAL A 330 -28.34 -2.79 -21.22
C VAL A 330 -29.15 -3.96 -20.73
N THR A 331 -30.48 -3.86 -20.91
CA THR A 331 -31.43 -4.96 -20.73
C THR A 331 -31.90 -5.44 -22.09
N PHE A 332 -32.19 -6.71 -22.16
CA PHE A 332 -32.65 -7.36 -23.39
C PHE A 332 -33.93 -8.16 -23.15
N SER A 333 -34.93 -7.95 -23.97
CA SER A 333 -36.24 -8.60 -23.82
C SER A 333 -36.50 -9.78 -24.76
N GLY A 334 -35.49 -10.14 -25.56
CA GLY A 334 -35.61 -11.21 -26.55
C GLY A 334 -35.12 -12.57 -26.07
N THR A 335 -34.86 -13.46 -27.04
CA THR A 335 -34.37 -14.82 -26.76
C THR A 335 -32.92 -14.79 -26.28
N LYS A 336 -32.65 -15.44 -25.18
CA LYS A 336 -31.32 -15.56 -24.56
C LYS A 336 -30.82 -17.01 -24.62
N PRO A 337 -29.49 -17.27 -24.60
CA PRO A 337 -28.39 -16.32 -24.67
C PRO A 337 -28.12 -15.82 -26.10
N CYS A 338 -27.51 -14.63 -26.22
CA CYS A 338 -27.15 -14.05 -27.51
C CYS A 338 -25.97 -13.07 -27.34
N ARG A 339 -25.32 -12.73 -28.47
CA ARG A 339 -24.23 -11.73 -28.47
C ARG A 339 -24.78 -10.35 -28.73
N ILE A 340 -24.25 -9.38 -28.03
CA ILE A 340 -24.69 -7.98 -28.15
C ILE A 340 -23.97 -7.31 -29.34
N PRO A 341 -24.69 -6.73 -30.31
CA PRO A 341 -24.07 -5.95 -31.35
C PRO A 341 -23.69 -4.55 -30.84
N VAL A 342 -22.41 -4.32 -30.61
CA VAL A 342 -21.87 -3.07 -30.10
C VAL A 342 -20.92 -2.45 -31.10
N ARG A 343 -21.07 -1.16 -31.30
CA ARG A 343 -20.13 -0.36 -32.09
C ARG A 343 -20.12 1.09 -31.57
N ALA A 344 -19.08 1.81 -31.87
CA ALA A 344 -19.05 3.24 -31.69
C ALA A 344 -18.40 3.89 -32.91
N VAL A 345 -18.86 5.06 -33.24
CA VAL A 345 -18.37 5.83 -34.41
C VAL A 345 -18.01 7.24 -33.95
N ALA A 346 -16.97 7.81 -34.56
CA ALA A 346 -16.65 9.22 -34.39
C ALA A 346 -17.61 10.06 -35.23
N HIS A 347 -17.94 11.25 -34.74
CA HIS A 347 -18.92 12.12 -35.41
C HIS A 347 -18.56 12.45 -36.88
N GLY A 348 -17.28 12.54 -37.20
CA GLY A 348 -16.83 12.84 -38.57
C GLY A 348 -16.57 11.62 -39.45
N SER A 349 -16.71 10.39 -38.95
CA SER A 349 -16.41 9.16 -39.69
C SER A 349 -17.40 8.05 -39.30
N PRO A 350 -18.65 8.12 -39.79
CA PRO A 350 -19.72 7.24 -39.33
C PRO A 350 -19.57 5.78 -39.76
N ASP A 351 -18.65 5.47 -40.67
CA ASP A 351 -18.48 4.12 -41.21
C ASP A 351 -17.40 3.29 -40.51
N VAL A 352 -16.63 3.90 -39.61
CA VAL A 352 -15.52 3.24 -38.91
C VAL A 352 -15.89 2.99 -37.47
N ASN A 353 -15.86 1.72 -37.06
CA ASN A 353 -16.01 1.36 -35.63
C ASN A 353 -14.72 1.69 -34.87
N VAL A 354 -14.80 2.67 -33.96
CA VAL A 354 -13.68 3.14 -33.17
C VAL A 354 -13.70 2.58 -31.73
N ALA A 355 -14.71 1.77 -31.39
CA ALA A 355 -14.80 1.18 -30.06
C ALA A 355 -13.72 0.13 -29.84
N MET A 356 -12.90 0.32 -28.83
CA MET A 356 -12.02 -0.72 -28.31
C MET A 356 -12.69 -1.35 -27.10
N LEU A 357 -13.26 -2.54 -27.28
CA LEU A 357 -14.00 -3.22 -26.23
C LEU A 357 -13.07 -3.77 -25.17
N ILE A 358 -13.26 -3.34 -23.93
CA ILE A 358 -12.62 -3.94 -22.76
C ILE A 358 -13.34 -5.22 -22.36
N THR A 359 -14.67 -5.26 -22.50
CA THR A 359 -15.46 -6.48 -22.42
C THR A 359 -15.53 -7.10 -23.81
N PRO A 360 -14.64 -8.03 -24.19
CA PRO A 360 -14.67 -8.60 -25.53
C PRO A 360 -15.88 -9.51 -25.69
N ASN A 361 -16.46 -9.47 -26.87
CA ASN A 361 -17.60 -10.31 -27.24
C ASN A 361 -18.74 -10.26 -26.20
N PRO A 362 -19.31 -9.08 -25.90
CA PRO A 362 -20.32 -8.97 -24.86
C PRO A 362 -21.55 -9.81 -25.21
N THR A 363 -22.08 -10.52 -24.20
CA THR A 363 -23.21 -11.44 -24.35
C THR A 363 -24.29 -11.16 -23.32
N ILE A 364 -25.52 -11.48 -23.69
CA ILE A 364 -26.63 -11.57 -22.75
C ILE A 364 -26.83 -13.03 -22.35
N GLU A 365 -26.66 -13.31 -21.09
CA GLU A 365 -26.85 -14.62 -20.49
C GLU A 365 -28.27 -14.80 -19.94
N ASN A 366 -28.69 -16.04 -19.66
CA ASN A 366 -30.02 -16.31 -19.13
C ASN A 366 -30.29 -15.64 -17.77
N ASN A 367 -29.27 -15.51 -16.91
CA ASN A 367 -29.39 -15.00 -15.57
C ASN A 367 -28.59 -13.70 -15.33
N GLY A 368 -28.38 -12.91 -16.36
CA GLY A 368 -27.64 -11.67 -16.24
C GLY A 368 -26.94 -11.31 -17.53
N GLY A 369 -26.01 -10.38 -17.47
CA GLY A 369 -25.31 -9.87 -18.63
C GLY A 369 -25.81 -8.51 -19.06
N GLY A 370 -25.18 -7.97 -20.12
CA GLY A 370 -25.53 -6.64 -20.63
C GLY A 370 -24.59 -5.53 -20.17
N PHE A 371 -23.58 -5.85 -19.40
CA PHE A 371 -22.52 -4.90 -19.06
C PHE A 371 -21.51 -4.80 -20.21
N ILE A 372 -21.17 -3.56 -20.56
CA ILE A 372 -20.22 -3.27 -21.64
C ILE A 372 -19.28 -2.19 -21.15
N GLU A 373 -18.00 -2.43 -21.32
CA GLU A 373 -16.96 -1.44 -21.10
C GLU A 373 -16.14 -1.27 -22.38
N MET A 374 -15.90 -0.03 -22.77
CA MET A 374 -15.11 0.26 -23.95
C MET A 374 -14.23 1.47 -23.74
N GLN A 375 -13.18 1.57 -24.53
CA GLN A 375 -12.34 2.75 -24.65
C GLN A 375 -12.63 3.43 -25.98
N LEU A 376 -12.84 4.74 -25.94
CA LEU A 376 -13.13 5.55 -27.12
C LEU A 376 -12.01 6.56 -27.36
N PRO A 377 -11.74 6.92 -28.62
CA PRO A 377 -10.82 8.00 -28.92
C PRO A 377 -11.40 9.35 -28.48
N PRO A 378 -10.54 10.36 -28.23
CA PRO A 378 -11.00 11.69 -27.84
C PRO A 378 -11.89 12.32 -28.92
N GLY A 379 -12.84 13.14 -28.47
CA GLY A 379 -13.75 13.86 -29.31
C GLY A 379 -15.20 13.37 -29.18
N ASP A 380 -16.07 13.81 -30.08
CA ASP A 380 -17.46 13.39 -30.12
C ASP A 380 -17.61 12.01 -30.74
N ASN A 381 -18.21 11.10 -29.98
CA ASN A 381 -18.49 9.74 -30.42
C ASN A 381 -19.97 9.41 -30.22
N ILE A 382 -20.47 8.50 -31.02
CA ILE A 382 -21.81 7.94 -30.88
C ILE A 382 -21.67 6.45 -30.62
N ILE A 383 -22.22 5.99 -29.49
CA ILE A 383 -22.19 4.58 -29.08
C ILE A 383 -23.50 3.94 -29.52
N TYR A 384 -23.43 2.83 -30.24
CA TYR A 384 -24.57 2.03 -30.65
C TYR A 384 -24.54 0.66 -30.00
N VAL A 385 -25.65 0.32 -29.34
CA VAL A 385 -25.91 -1.03 -28.82
C VAL A 385 -27.21 -1.50 -29.48
N GLY A 386 -27.10 -2.33 -30.51
CA GLY A 386 -28.24 -2.62 -31.37
C GLY A 386 -28.76 -1.35 -32.05
N GLU A 387 -30.00 -1.01 -31.83
CA GLU A 387 -30.64 0.24 -32.30
C GLU A 387 -30.53 1.38 -31.27
N LEU A 388 -30.09 1.10 -30.01
CA LEU A 388 -29.86 2.14 -29.04
C LEU A 388 -28.66 2.98 -29.42
N SER A 389 -28.76 4.28 -29.26
CA SER A 389 -27.68 5.21 -29.50
C SER A 389 -27.51 6.16 -28.31
N HIS A 390 -26.28 6.58 -28.09
CA HIS A 390 -25.95 7.57 -27.05
C HIS A 390 -24.76 8.38 -27.53
N GLN A 391 -24.86 9.70 -27.45
CA GLN A 391 -23.72 10.57 -27.73
C GLN A 391 -22.77 10.61 -26.57
N TRP A 392 -21.48 10.52 -26.87
CA TRP A 392 -20.44 10.52 -25.88
C TRP A 392 -19.28 11.43 -26.29
N PHE A 393 -18.95 12.39 -25.43
CA PHE A 393 -17.76 13.22 -25.60
C PHE A 393 -16.63 12.67 -24.74
N GLN A 394 -15.56 12.22 -25.38
CA GLN A 394 -14.36 11.73 -24.68
C GLN A 394 -13.36 12.87 -24.55
N LYS A 395 -13.01 13.21 -23.32
CA LYS A 395 -11.98 14.21 -23.02
C LYS A 395 -10.61 13.67 -23.38
N GLY A 396 -9.78 14.53 -23.98
CA GLY A 396 -8.36 14.29 -24.10
C GLY A 396 -7.66 14.41 -22.75
N SER A 397 -6.58 13.65 -22.56
CA SER A 397 -5.81 13.66 -21.32
C SER A 397 -4.41 14.19 -21.56
N SER A 398 -3.88 15.02 -20.64
CA SER A 398 -2.46 15.40 -20.59
C SER A 398 -1.56 14.24 -20.14
N ILE A 399 -2.15 13.19 -19.58
CA ILE A 399 -1.48 11.94 -19.23
C ILE A 399 -1.94 10.88 -20.22
N GLY A 400 -1.08 10.52 -21.15
CA GLY A 400 -1.33 9.42 -22.08
C GLY A 400 -0.97 8.08 -21.45
N ARG A 401 -1.79 7.06 -21.71
CA ARG A 401 -1.51 5.67 -21.33
C ARG A 401 -1.25 4.89 -22.62
N VAL A 402 -0.05 4.37 -22.74
CA VAL A 402 0.38 3.62 -23.92
C VAL A 402 0.65 2.17 -23.51
N PHE A 403 0.18 1.25 -24.34
CA PHE A 403 0.48 -0.16 -24.23
C PHE A 403 1.60 -0.49 -25.20
N GLN A 404 2.75 -0.90 -24.66
CA GLN A 404 3.92 -1.23 -25.47
C GLN A 404 4.13 -2.74 -25.51
N ARG A 405 4.41 -3.24 -26.71
CA ARG A 405 4.76 -4.65 -26.90
C ARG A 405 6.25 -4.84 -26.57
N THR A 406 6.53 -5.69 -25.61
CA THR A 406 7.90 -6.04 -25.21
C THR A 406 8.19 -7.50 -25.55
N ARG A 407 9.47 -7.93 -25.41
CA ARG A 407 9.83 -9.35 -25.55
C ARG A 407 9.15 -10.26 -24.54
N LYS A 408 8.72 -9.72 -23.41
CA LYS A 408 8.08 -10.44 -22.31
C LYS A 408 6.54 -10.39 -22.36
N GLY A 409 5.96 -9.66 -23.31
CA GLY A 409 4.53 -9.46 -23.41
C GLY A 409 4.16 -8.01 -23.66
N ILE A 410 3.10 -7.53 -23.04
CA ILE A 410 2.60 -6.18 -23.19
C ILE A 410 2.74 -5.45 -21.87
N GLU A 411 3.35 -4.30 -21.91
CA GLU A 411 3.50 -3.42 -20.76
C GLU A 411 2.67 -2.15 -20.98
N ARG A 412 2.07 -1.69 -19.90
CA ARG A 412 1.44 -0.39 -19.86
C ARG A 412 2.51 0.66 -19.50
N LEU A 413 2.60 1.69 -20.31
CA LEU A 413 3.39 2.87 -20.01
C LEU A 413 2.47 4.03 -19.71
N THR A 414 2.73 4.74 -18.64
CA THR A 414 2.14 6.06 -18.40
C THR A 414 3.05 7.07 -19.06
N VAL A 415 2.52 7.76 -20.07
CA VAL A 415 3.26 8.78 -20.82
C VAL A 415 2.96 10.13 -20.22
N ILE A 416 3.99 10.78 -19.68
CA ILE A 416 3.92 12.11 -19.08
C ILE A 416 4.92 13.00 -19.80
N GLY A 417 4.64 14.29 -19.89
CA GLY A 417 5.52 15.24 -20.52
C GLY A 417 5.31 15.38 -22.01
N GLU A 418 6.41 15.34 -22.81
CA GLU A 418 6.29 15.61 -24.25
C GLU A 418 5.38 14.64 -24.99
N HIS A 419 5.36 13.38 -24.60
CA HIS A 419 4.54 12.35 -25.23
C HIS A 419 3.06 12.45 -24.86
N ALA A 420 2.72 13.11 -23.75
CA ALA A 420 1.33 13.31 -23.36
C ALA A 420 0.57 14.22 -24.34
N TRP A 421 1.28 15.09 -25.05
CA TRP A 421 0.71 15.99 -26.04
C TRP A 421 0.22 15.26 -27.29
N ASP A 422 0.69 14.05 -27.53
CA ASP A 422 0.32 13.21 -28.65
C ASP A 422 -1.01 12.47 -28.43
N PHE A 423 -1.53 12.49 -27.21
CA PHE A 423 -2.73 11.78 -26.81
C PHE A 423 -3.87 12.74 -26.44
N GLY A 424 -5.02 12.52 -27.01
CA GLY A 424 -6.23 13.21 -26.58
C GLY A 424 -6.41 14.61 -27.12
N SER A 425 -5.55 15.10 -28.00
CA SER A 425 -5.72 16.39 -28.66
C SER A 425 -5.87 16.21 -30.16
N THR A 426 -6.62 17.11 -30.78
CA THR A 426 -6.82 17.16 -32.22
C THR A 426 -5.65 17.76 -33.01
N GLY A 427 -4.48 17.91 -32.38
CA GLY A 427 -3.26 18.37 -33.02
C GLY A 427 -3.36 19.77 -33.59
N GLY A 428 -3.26 20.81 -32.81
CA GLY A 428 -3.22 22.19 -33.28
C GLY A 428 -1.80 22.76 -33.14
N PHE A 429 -1.60 23.94 -33.68
CA PHE A 429 -0.37 24.72 -33.54
C PHE A 429 0.04 24.90 -32.08
N LEU A 430 -0.91 25.18 -31.18
CA LEU A 430 -0.68 25.36 -29.75
C LEU A 430 -0.16 24.08 -29.07
N THR A 431 -0.68 22.92 -29.46
CA THR A 431 -0.21 21.63 -28.96
C THR A 431 1.22 21.36 -29.39
N SER A 432 1.55 21.65 -30.66
CA SER A 432 2.90 21.47 -31.19
C SER A 432 3.92 22.41 -30.52
N VAL A 433 3.54 23.67 -30.30
CA VAL A 433 4.36 24.66 -29.59
C VAL A 433 4.54 24.24 -28.12
N GLY A 434 3.49 23.83 -27.43
CA GLY A 434 3.55 23.35 -26.06
C GLY A 434 4.46 22.14 -25.91
N LYS A 435 4.36 21.19 -26.82
CA LYS A 435 5.23 20.00 -26.87
C LYS A 435 6.70 20.38 -27.10
N ALA A 436 6.98 21.26 -28.03
CA ALA A 436 8.35 21.72 -28.32
C ALA A 436 8.96 22.45 -27.14
N LEU A 437 8.21 23.35 -26.49
CA LEU A 437 8.66 24.06 -25.30
C LEU A 437 8.93 23.09 -24.13
N HIS A 438 8.04 22.14 -23.91
CA HIS A 438 8.21 21.16 -22.85
C HIS A 438 9.45 20.30 -23.07
N THR A 439 9.72 19.87 -24.30
CA THR A 439 10.88 19.06 -24.64
C THR A 439 12.20 19.83 -24.44
N VAL A 440 12.29 21.04 -24.97
CA VAL A 440 13.52 21.84 -24.91
C VAL A 440 13.82 22.31 -23.48
N LEU A 441 12.80 22.77 -22.78
CA LEU A 441 12.95 23.38 -21.46
C LEU A 441 12.93 22.34 -20.33
N GLY A 442 12.27 21.21 -20.52
CA GLY A 442 12.29 20.11 -19.59
C GLY A 442 13.68 19.47 -19.44
N GLY A 443 14.41 19.34 -20.55
CA GLY A 443 15.79 18.88 -20.53
C GLY A 443 16.73 19.81 -19.77
N ALA A 444 16.64 21.12 -20.05
CA ALA A 444 17.43 22.12 -19.34
C ALA A 444 17.06 22.22 -17.86
N PHE A 445 15.78 22.19 -17.54
CA PHE A 445 15.27 22.23 -16.16
C PHE A 445 15.76 21.04 -15.35
N ASN A 446 15.65 19.83 -15.87
CA ASN A 446 16.10 18.61 -15.19
C ASN A 446 17.64 18.54 -15.06
N SER A 447 18.37 19.07 -16.02
CA SER A 447 19.84 19.13 -15.95
C SER A 447 20.33 20.06 -14.86
N ILE A 448 19.67 21.20 -14.68
CA ILE A 448 20.08 22.23 -13.72
C ILE A 448 19.49 21.96 -12.33
N LEU A 449 18.24 21.51 -12.25
CA LEU A 449 17.48 21.37 -11.01
C LEU A 449 17.14 19.91 -10.65
N GLY A 450 17.67 18.95 -11.38
CA GLY A 450 17.50 17.54 -11.09
C GLY A 450 18.04 17.21 -9.70
N GLY A 451 17.22 16.71 -8.81
CA GLY A 451 17.56 16.44 -7.41
C GLY A 451 17.10 17.52 -6.43
N VAL A 452 16.56 18.64 -6.92
CA VAL A 452 15.91 19.66 -6.08
C VAL A 452 14.44 19.32 -5.93
N GLY A 453 13.93 19.37 -4.70
CA GLY A 453 12.52 19.09 -4.40
C GLY A 453 11.54 20.09 -5.02
N PHE A 454 10.24 19.79 -4.94
CA PHE A 454 9.16 20.62 -5.50
C PHE A 454 9.17 22.05 -4.94
N LEU A 455 9.22 22.22 -3.62
CA LEU A 455 9.13 23.53 -2.97
C LEU A 455 10.31 24.44 -3.32
N PRO A 456 11.59 24.00 -3.26
CA PRO A 456 12.72 24.82 -3.72
C PRO A 456 12.62 25.23 -5.19
N LYS A 457 12.11 24.38 -6.08
CA LYS A 457 11.89 24.71 -7.49
C LYS A 457 10.82 25.79 -7.66
N LEU A 458 9.73 25.69 -6.90
CA LEU A 458 8.66 26.68 -6.88
C LEU A 458 9.18 28.05 -6.41
N LEU A 459 9.93 28.07 -5.32
CA LEU A 459 10.53 29.28 -4.77
C LEU A 459 11.53 29.91 -5.75
N LEU A 460 12.34 29.12 -6.44
CA LEU A 460 13.27 29.61 -7.47
C LEU A 460 12.51 30.25 -8.61
N GLY A 461 11.42 29.65 -9.09
CA GLY A 461 10.59 30.23 -10.14
C GLY A 461 9.98 31.57 -9.74
N VAL A 462 9.43 31.65 -8.54
CA VAL A 462 8.88 32.89 -7.99
C VAL A 462 9.96 33.96 -7.84
N ALA A 463 11.13 33.60 -7.33
CA ALA A 463 12.25 34.52 -7.16
C ALA A 463 12.75 35.08 -8.49
N LEU A 464 12.90 34.23 -9.53
CA LEU A 464 13.28 34.66 -10.87
C LEU A 464 12.26 35.58 -11.50
N ALA A 465 10.98 35.31 -11.35
CA ALA A 465 9.91 36.15 -11.84
C ALA A 465 9.91 37.50 -11.12
N TRP A 466 10.12 37.54 -9.81
CA TRP A 466 10.21 38.77 -9.03
C TRP A 466 11.41 39.62 -9.43
N LEU A 467 12.58 39.03 -9.61
CA LEU A 467 13.76 39.69 -10.10
C LEU A 467 13.53 40.32 -11.48
N GLY A 468 12.86 39.59 -12.37
CA GLY A 468 12.50 40.09 -13.70
C GLY A 468 11.59 41.33 -13.65
N LEU A 469 10.61 41.34 -12.74
CA LEU A 469 9.71 42.49 -12.56
C LEU A 469 10.42 43.76 -12.04
N ASN A 470 11.52 43.58 -11.27
CA ASN A 470 12.27 44.69 -10.66
C ASN A 470 13.51 45.13 -11.46
N MET A 471 13.78 44.53 -12.60
CA MET A 471 14.91 44.93 -13.46
C MET A 471 14.56 46.11 -14.35
N ARG A 472 15.54 47.04 -14.49
CA ARG A 472 15.39 48.24 -15.33
C ARG A 472 15.65 47.97 -16.83
N ASN A 473 16.43 46.96 -17.15
CA ASN A 473 16.71 46.57 -18.53
C ASN A 473 15.58 45.71 -19.11
N PRO A 474 14.86 46.15 -20.18
CA PRO A 474 13.74 45.39 -20.72
C PRO A 474 14.10 43.98 -21.19
N THR A 475 15.28 43.81 -21.82
CA THR A 475 15.73 42.50 -22.32
C THR A 475 16.02 41.54 -21.16
N MET A 476 16.73 42.01 -20.14
CA MET A 476 17.03 41.21 -18.94
C MET A 476 15.76 40.90 -18.15
N SER A 477 14.85 41.89 -18.04
CA SER A 477 13.55 41.70 -17.38
C SER A 477 12.74 40.59 -18.05
N MET A 478 12.62 40.60 -19.38
CA MET A 478 11.92 39.58 -20.13
C MET A 478 12.58 38.20 -19.99
N SER A 479 13.91 38.15 -20.00
CA SER A 479 14.64 36.89 -19.81
C SER A 479 14.38 36.25 -18.45
N PHE A 480 14.40 37.05 -17.38
CA PHE A 480 14.11 36.57 -16.03
C PHE A 480 12.65 36.19 -15.84
N LEU A 481 11.73 36.93 -16.41
CA LEU A 481 10.30 36.59 -16.38
C LEU A 481 10.01 35.28 -17.11
N LEU A 482 10.61 35.08 -18.26
CA LEU A 482 10.50 33.84 -19.02
C LEU A 482 11.09 32.67 -18.23
N ALA A 483 12.29 32.84 -17.66
CA ALA A 483 12.94 31.81 -16.85
C ALA A 483 12.13 31.45 -15.63
N GLY A 484 11.59 32.41 -14.90
CA GLY A 484 10.75 32.22 -13.74
C GLY A 484 9.42 31.56 -14.08
N GLY A 485 8.77 32.02 -15.14
CA GLY A 485 7.55 31.42 -15.65
C GLY A 485 7.72 29.98 -16.09
N LEU A 486 8.85 29.65 -16.73
CA LEU A 486 9.19 28.31 -17.16
C LEU A 486 9.45 27.36 -15.98
N VAL A 487 10.21 27.82 -15.00
CA VAL A 487 10.46 27.03 -13.78
C VAL A 487 9.14 26.75 -13.06
N LEU A 488 8.26 27.74 -12.93
CA LEU A 488 6.94 27.56 -12.32
C LEU A 488 6.06 26.62 -13.14
N ALA A 489 6.00 26.81 -14.45
CA ALA A 489 5.19 25.96 -15.33
C ALA A 489 5.65 24.50 -15.29
N MET A 490 6.95 24.26 -15.30
CA MET A 490 7.49 22.88 -15.22
C MET A 490 7.31 22.25 -13.85
N THR A 491 7.41 23.04 -12.79
CA THR A 491 7.17 22.54 -11.43
C THR A 491 5.71 22.18 -11.21
N LEU A 492 4.79 22.99 -11.71
CA LEU A 492 3.34 22.77 -11.58
C LEU A 492 2.78 21.86 -12.66
N GLY A 493 3.25 21.99 -13.91
CA GLY A 493 2.74 21.22 -15.05
C GLY A 493 3.22 19.79 -15.10
N VAL A 494 4.41 19.48 -14.61
CA VAL A 494 4.95 18.11 -14.54
C VAL A 494 4.32 17.32 -13.39
N GLY A 495 3.82 18.02 -12.39
CA GLY A 495 3.09 17.40 -11.27
C GLY A 495 1.60 17.14 -11.55
N ALA A 496 1.08 17.63 -12.64
CA ALA A 496 -0.33 17.52 -12.98
C ALA A 496 -0.69 16.24 -13.74
#